data_9d195829b58a3648614f22f4cbec05cb
#
_entry.id   9d195829b58a3648614f22f4cbec05cb
#
_cell.length_a   1.000
_cell.length_b   1.000
_cell.length_c   1.000
_cell.angle_alpha   90.00
_cell.angle_beta   90.00
_cell.angle_gamma   90.00
#
_symmetry.space_group_name_H-M   'P 1'
#
loop_
_entity.id
_entity.type
_entity.pdbx_description
1 polymer ?
#
loop_
_entity_poly.entity_id
_entity_poly.type
_entity_poly.pdbx_seq_one_letter_code
_entity_poly.pdbx_strand_id
1 'polypeptide(L)'
;MKRISDFIAEELAAAFEAAGYDRNYAKVTLSNRPDLCEYQCNGAMAGAKAYHKAPIMIAQDVVAKLEGSGCFCDVQAVNPGFINLKLDERFVADYLDEMETDEDLGLNKTDNPKMIVIDYGGPNVAKPLHVGHLRSAIIGESVKRIARKMGHNVLGDIHLGDWGYQMGLIITELKERKPELPYFDENFKGEYPAEAPFTISELEEIYPTASGKAKEDEEYRERALHATYLLQNGHKGYTAIWNHIMHVSVNDLKKNYANLNVDFDLWKGESDAQAYIPDMIERLKKEGFAHVDDGALVIDVQEESDTKEIPPCMIQKSDGASLYGTTDLATLVQRVEDYHPDKVIYVVDKRQELHFVQVFRAAKKTGIVPSETELKFLGFGTMNGKDGKPFKTREGGVMRLENLIAEIQEEM
;
A
#
# COMPACT_ATOMS: atom_id res chain seq x y z
N MET A 1 -27.29 6.99 0.77
CA MET A 1 -28.18 6.42 -0.28
C MET A 1 -28.10 4.90 -0.25
N LYS A 2 -29.20 4.16 -0.56
CA LYS A 2 -29.21 2.71 -0.60
C LYS A 2 -28.60 2.20 -1.91
N ARG A 3 -27.76 1.16 -1.87
CA ARG A 3 -27.18 0.61 -3.11
C ARG A 3 -28.24 -0.08 -3.96
N ILE A 4 -28.09 -0.06 -5.27
CA ILE A 4 -29.01 -0.75 -6.22
C ILE A 4 -29.17 -2.22 -5.83
N SER A 5 -28.06 -2.92 -5.49
CA SER A 5 -28.11 -4.33 -5.05
C SER A 5 -28.98 -4.56 -3.81
N ASP A 6 -29.02 -3.57 -2.90
CA ASP A 6 -29.82 -3.67 -1.67
C ASP A 6 -31.30 -3.43 -1.96
N PHE A 7 -31.63 -2.53 -2.89
CA PHE A 7 -32.98 -2.36 -3.42
C PHE A 7 -33.50 -3.66 -4.03
N ILE A 8 -32.71 -4.23 -4.94
CA ILE A 8 -33.06 -5.48 -5.61
C ILE A 8 -33.24 -6.63 -4.60
N ALA A 9 -32.36 -6.71 -3.61
CA ALA A 9 -32.45 -7.74 -2.57
C ALA A 9 -33.70 -7.61 -1.73
N GLU A 10 -34.18 -6.39 -1.43
CA GLU A 10 -35.43 -6.18 -0.70
C GLU A 10 -36.64 -6.52 -1.53
N GLU A 11 -36.71 -6.10 -2.80
CA GLU A 11 -37.79 -6.48 -3.72
C GLU A 11 -37.88 -8.00 -3.85
N LEU A 12 -36.75 -8.67 -4.03
CA LEU A 12 -36.69 -10.13 -4.06
C LEU A 12 -37.11 -10.75 -2.72
N ALA A 13 -36.67 -10.21 -1.58
CA ALA A 13 -37.02 -10.72 -0.27
C ALA A 13 -38.53 -10.65 -0.03
N ALA A 14 -39.18 -9.55 -0.42
CA ALA A 14 -40.62 -9.39 -0.38
C ALA A 14 -41.32 -10.39 -1.32
N ALA A 15 -40.79 -10.62 -2.52
CA ALA A 15 -41.31 -11.57 -3.47
C ALA A 15 -41.21 -13.04 -2.99
N PHE A 16 -40.08 -13.43 -2.39
CA PHE A 16 -39.92 -14.76 -1.77
C PHE A 16 -40.95 -14.96 -0.64
N GLU A 17 -41.09 -13.97 0.24
CA GLU A 17 -42.03 -14.03 1.34
C GLU A 17 -43.48 -14.09 0.84
N ALA A 18 -43.86 -13.30 -0.16
CA ALA A 18 -45.19 -13.32 -0.79
C ALA A 18 -45.45 -14.62 -1.54
N ALA A 19 -44.44 -15.33 -1.98
CA ALA A 19 -44.56 -16.66 -2.59
C ALA A 19 -44.54 -17.80 -1.54
N GLY A 20 -44.42 -17.48 -0.24
CA GLY A 20 -44.42 -18.47 0.85
C GLY A 20 -43.03 -19.08 1.13
N TYR A 21 -41.96 -18.42 0.72
CA TYR A 21 -40.57 -18.85 0.94
C TYR A 21 -39.85 -17.92 1.89
N ASP A 22 -38.75 -18.41 2.51
CA ASP A 22 -37.93 -17.61 3.41
C ASP A 22 -37.22 -16.48 2.62
N ARG A 23 -37.37 -15.25 3.10
CA ARG A 23 -36.74 -14.03 2.56
C ARG A 23 -35.24 -14.08 2.48
N ASN A 24 -34.57 -14.90 3.31
CA ASN A 24 -33.13 -15.05 3.35
C ASN A 24 -32.54 -15.72 2.08
N TYR A 25 -33.37 -16.28 1.22
CA TYR A 25 -32.99 -16.79 -0.10
C TYR A 25 -32.80 -15.67 -1.14
N ALA A 26 -33.21 -14.45 -0.88
CA ALA A 26 -33.06 -13.29 -1.78
C ALA A 26 -31.65 -12.79 -1.89
N LYS A 27 -30.69 -13.64 -2.29
CA LYS A 27 -29.30 -13.26 -2.49
C LYS A 27 -29.05 -12.84 -3.93
N VAL A 28 -28.76 -11.56 -4.12
CA VAL A 28 -28.50 -10.92 -5.41
C VAL A 28 -27.00 -10.89 -5.70
N THR A 29 -26.63 -11.22 -6.92
CA THR A 29 -25.28 -11.08 -7.46
C THR A 29 -25.32 -10.43 -8.83
N LEU A 30 -24.24 -9.77 -9.23
CA LEU A 30 -24.06 -9.38 -10.63
C LEU A 30 -24.03 -10.63 -11.51
N SER A 31 -24.69 -10.55 -12.66
CA SER A 31 -24.70 -11.65 -13.62
C SER A 31 -23.34 -11.80 -14.29
N ASN A 32 -22.89 -13.04 -14.47
CA ASN A 32 -21.73 -13.34 -15.30
C ASN A 32 -22.04 -13.28 -16.81
N ARG A 33 -23.32 -13.06 -17.15
CA ARG A 33 -23.83 -12.96 -18.51
C ARG A 33 -24.61 -11.64 -18.68
N PRO A 34 -23.89 -10.50 -18.75
CA PRO A 34 -24.51 -9.19 -18.87
C PRO A 34 -25.33 -9.01 -20.15
N ASP A 35 -25.10 -9.86 -21.15
CA ASP A 35 -25.89 -9.96 -22.37
C ASP A 35 -27.33 -10.50 -22.12
N LEU A 36 -27.54 -11.21 -21.01
CA LEU A 36 -28.84 -11.77 -20.65
C LEU A 36 -29.54 -10.96 -19.55
N CYS A 37 -28.82 -10.53 -18.55
CA CYS A 37 -29.35 -9.75 -17.42
C CYS A 37 -28.20 -9.09 -16.63
N GLU A 38 -28.50 -7.99 -15.91
CA GLU A 38 -27.52 -7.30 -15.06
C GLU A 38 -27.36 -8.02 -13.71
N TYR A 39 -28.44 -8.52 -13.15
CA TYR A 39 -28.44 -9.17 -11.84
C TYR A 39 -29.06 -10.56 -11.91
N GLN A 40 -28.64 -11.40 -10.95
CA GLN A 40 -29.13 -12.77 -10.86
C GLN A 40 -29.32 -13.17 -9.39
N CYS A 41 -30.38 -13.94 -9.12
CA CYS A 41 -30.59 -14.60 -7.84
C CYS A 41 -30.64 -16.13 -8.04
N ASN A 42 -29.90 -16.85 -7.18
CA ASN A 42 -29.84 -18.31 -7.16
C ASN A 42 -30.55 -18.93 -5.93
N GLY A 43 -31.28 -18.12 -5.19
CA GLY A 43 -31.93 -18.51 -3.93
C GLY A 43 -32.91 -19.66 -4.07
N ALA A 44 -33.61 -19.78 -5.21
CA ALA A 44 -34.54 -20.89 -5.48
C ALA A 44 -33.82 -22.26 -5.45
N MET A 45 -32.57 -22.33 -5.93
CA MET A 45 -31.79 -23.57 -5.84
C MET A 45 -31.41 -23.91 -4.39
N ALA A 46 -31.07 -22.90 -3.59
CA ALA A 46 -30.74 -23.10 -2.19
C ALA A 46 -31.95 -23.56 -1.35
N GLY A 47 -33.15 -23.01 -1.67
CA GLY A 47 -34.41 -23.35 -0.99
C GLY A 47 -35.01 -24.70 -1.41
N ALA A 48 -34.64 -25.25 -2.55
CA ALA A 48 -35.29 -26.43 -3.15
C ALA A 48 -35.43 -27.62 -2.20
N LYS A 49 -34.36 -27.91 -1.43
CA LYS A 49 -34.35 -29.01 -0.46
C LYS A 49 -35.30 -28.73 0.74
N ALA A 50 -35.34 -27.52 1.23
CA ALA A 50 -36.14 -27.12 2.38
C ALA A 50 -37.63 -27.18 2.07
N TYR A 51 -38.04 -26.84 0.84
CA TYR A 51 -39.45 -26.82 0.41
C TYR A 51 -39.86 -28.04 -0.41
N HIS A 52 -38.99 -29.05 -0.56
CA HIS A 52 -39.24 -30.27 -1.36
C HIS A 52 -39.87 -29.95 -2.75
N LYS A 53 -39.37 -28.90 -3.40
CA LYS A 53 -39.87 -28.39 -4.66
C LYS A 53 -38.74 -28.18 -5.66
N ALA A 54 -39.02 -28.40 -6.94
CA ALA A 54 -38.03 -28.17 -7.99
C ALA A 54 -37.61 -26.69 -8.00
N PRO A 55 -36.29 -26.37 -8.09
CA PRO A 55 -35.81 -24.99 -8.03
C PRO A 55 -36.48 -24.07 -9.05
N ILE A 56 -36.69 -24.56 -10.27
CA ILE A 56 -37.36 -23.76 -11.32
C ILE A 56 -38.79 -23.37 -10.94
N MET A 57 -39.54 -24.23 -10.22
CA MET A 57 -40.89 -23.92 -9.77
C MET A 57 -40.88 -22.85 -8.69
N ILE A 58 -39.88 -22.88 -7.76
CA ILE A 58 -39.72 -21.84 -6.77
C ILE A 58 -39.39 -20.50 -7.45
N ALA A 59 -38.48 -20.53 -8.44
CA ALA A 59 -38.12 -19.35 -9.20
C ALA A 59 -39.34 -18.76 -9.94
N GLN A 60 -40.18 -19.59 -10.55
CA GLN A 60 -41.42 -19.16 -11.23
C GLN A 60 -42.40 -18.52 -10.26
N ASP A 61 -42.63 -19.12 -9.08
CA ASP A 61 -43.50 -18.55 -8.06
C ASP A 61 -43.03 -17.17 -7.58
N VAL A 62 -41.72 -16.98 -7.41
CA VAL A 62 -41.10 -15.71 -7.00
C VAL A 62 -41.22 -14.67 -8.12
N VAL A 63 -40.91 -15.05 -9.36
CA VAL A 63 -41.04 -14.18 -10.54
C VAL A 63 -42.46 -13.64 -10.69
N ALA A 64 -43.46 -14.48 -10.49
CA ALA A 64 -44.88 -14.05 -10.53
C ALA A 64 -45.22 -13.00 -9.46
N LYS A 65 -44.43 -12.86 -8.39
CA LYS A 65 -44.62 -11.84 -7.35
C LYS A 65 -43.84 -10.56 -7.63
N LEU A 66 -42.91 -10.57 -8.60
CA LEU A 66 -42.14 -9.40 -9.05
C LEU A 66 -42.83 -8.67 -10.22
N GLU A 67 -43.90 -9.26 -10.78
CA GLU A 67 -44.66 -8.60 -11.82
C GLU A 67 -45.23 -7.26 -11.31
N GLY A 68 -44.90 -6.18 -12.02
CA GLY A 68 -45.31 -4.81 -11.66
C GLY A 68 -44.34 -4.09 -10.69
N SER A 69 -43.21 -4.68 -10.31
CA SER A 69 -42.14 -3.95 -9.63
C SER A 69 -41.59 -2.87 -10.56
N GLY A 70 -41.55 -1.63 -10.07
CA GLY A 70 -40.97 -0.50 -10.84
C GLY A 70 -39.45 -0.59 -11.05
N CYS A 71 -38.78 -1.57 -10.44
CA CYS A 71 -37.33 -1.73 -10.53
C CYS A 71 -36.87 -2.49 -11.78
N PHE A 72 -37.76 -3.33 -12.37
CA PHE A 72 -37.37 -4.27 -13.42
C PHE A 72 -38.19 -4.08 -14.69
N CYS A 73 -37.53 -4.08 -15.83
CA CYS A 73 -38.18 -4.16 -17.15
C CYS A 73 -38.39 -5.61 -17.61
N ASP A 74 -37.56 -6.57 -17.10
CA ASP A 74 -37.68 -7.98 -17.43
C ASP A 74 -37.19 -8.84 -16.25
N VAL A 75 -37.99 -9.87 -15.90
CA VAL A 75 -37.67 -10.83 -14.84
C VAL A 75 -37.99 -12.24 -15.34
N GLN A 76 -36.99 -13.12 -15.35
CA GLN A 76 -37.14 -14.46 -15.92
C GLN A 76 -36.66 -15.55 -14.96
N ALA A 77 -37.46 -16.60 -14.82
CA ALA A 77 -37.07 -17.86 -14.20
C ALA A 77 -36.37 -18.75 -15.23
N VAL A 78 -35.11 -19.07 -14.99
CA VAL A 78 -34.25 -19.83 -15.92
C VAL A 78 -33.75 -21.10 -15.26
N ASN A 79 -33.74 -22.22 -16.01
CA ASN A 79 -33.27 -23.50 -15.49
C ASN A 79 -31.80 -23.42 -15.04
N PRO A 80 -31.42 -24.11 -13.93
CA PRO A 80 -32.25 -24.99 -13.11
C PRO A 80 -33.09 -24.30 -12.02
N GLY A 81 -33.01 -22.97 -11.87
CA GLY A 81 -33.70 -22.20 -10.83
C GLY A 81 -33.07 -20.84 -10.59
N PHE A 82 -32.44 -20.25 -11.62
CA PHE A 82 -32.00 -18.86 -11.58
C PHE A 82 -33.17 -17.92 -11.80
N ILE A 83 -33.13 -16.78 -11.14
CA ILE A 83 -33.96 -15.62 -11.43
C ILE A 83 -33.06 -14.55 -12.04
N ASN A 84 -33.25 -14.30 -13.33
CA ASN A 84 -32.52 -13.24 -14.07
C ASN A 84 -33.35 -11.95 -13.98
N LEU A 85 -32.65 -10.84 -13.75
CA LEU A 85 -33.24 -9.53 -13.49
C LEU A 85 -32.64 -8.51 -14.43
N LYS A 86 -33.44 -7.81 -15.20
CA LYS A 86 -33.07 -6.61 -15.96
C LYS A 86 -33.70 -5.39 -15.32
N LEU A 87 -32.89 -4.37 -15.08
CA LEU A 87 -33.33 -3.12 -14.50
C LEU A 87 -34.17 -2.32 -15.49
N ASP A 88 -35.17 -1.62 -14.96
CA ASP A 88 -35.91 -0.62 -15.72
C ASP A 88 -35.05 0.65 -15.92
N GLU A 89 -35.02 1.17 -17.13
CA GLU A 89 -34.20 2.34 -17.47
C GLU A 89 -34.63 3.60 -16.68
N ARG A 90 -35.91 3.75 -16.37
CA ARG A 90 -36.40 4.89 -15.57
C ARG A 90 -35.97 4.76 -14.13
N PHE A 91 -36.05 3.56 -13.56
CA PHE A 91 -35.54 3.30 -12.22
C PHE A 91 -34.05 3.64 -12.10
N VAL A 92 -33.26 3.25 -13.11
CA VAL A 92 -31.82 3.59 -13.14
C VAL A 92 -31.60 5.10 -13.30
N ALA A 93 -32.38 5.77 -14.15
CA ALA A 93 -32.28 7.23 -14.32
C ALA A 93 -32.64 7.97 -13.03
N ASP A 94 -33.77 7.62 -12.39
CA ASP A 94 -34.18 8.23 -11.13
C ASP A 94 -33.14 8.00 -10.01
N TYR A 95 -32.55 6.82 -9.97
CA TYR A 95 -31.46 6.50 -9.02
C TYR A 95 -30.20 7.34 -9.27
N LEU A 96 -29.83 7.58 -10.54
CA LEU A 96 -28.69 8.42 -10.90
C LEU A 96 -28.94 9.90 -10.60
N ASP A 97 -30.15 10.39 -10.84
CA ASP A 97 -30.58 11.76 -10.50
C ASP A 97 -30.50 11.98 -8.97
N GLU A 98 -30.98 11.02 -8.16
CA GLU A 98 -30.85 11.07 -6.70
C GLU A 98 -29.37 11.08 -6.29
N MET A 99 -28.56 10.23 -6.91
CA MET A 99 -27.12 10.14 -6.63
C MET A 99 -26.37 11.45 -6.98
N GLU A 100 -26.75 12.12 -8.09
CA GLU A 100 -26.13 13.39 -8.51
C GLU A 100 -26.44 14.53 -7.53
N THR A 101 -27.61 14.52 -6.91
CA THR A 101 -28.03 15.53 -5.92
C THR A 101 -27.45 15.32 -4.53
N ASP A 102 -26.88 14.14 -4.25
CA ASP A 102 -26.23 13.82 -2.98
C ASP A 102 -24.76 14.31 -2.99
N GLU A 103 -24.39 15.13 -2.01
CA GLU A 103 -23.00 15.64 -1.87
C GLU A 103 -21.95 14.51 -1.79
N ASP A 104 -22.35 13.35 -1.29
CA ASP A 104 -21.49 12.17 -1.17
C ASP A 104 -21.66 11.18 -2.35
N LEU A 105 -22.40 11.57 -3.39
CA LEU A 105 -22.66 10.76 -4.59
C LEU A 105 -23.16 9.34 -4.26
N GLY A 106 -24.08 9.25 -3.31
CA GLY A 106 -24.66 7.99 -2.87
C GLY A 106 -23.80 7.15 -1.93
N LEU A 107 -22.61 7.61 -1.54
CA LEU A 107 -21.78 6.93 -0.57
C LEU A 107 -22.36 7.05 0.84
N ASN A 108 -22.50 5.91 1.52
CA ASN A 108 -22.84 5.91 2.94
C ASN A 108 -21.57 6.05 3.78
N LYS A 109 -21.47 7.13 4.54
CA LYS A 109 -20.40 7.28 5.54
C LYS A 109 -20.60 6.24 6.65
N THR A 110 -19.49 5.78 7.19
CA THR A 110 -19.51 4.83 8.31
C THR A 110 -19.92 5.52 9.61
N ASP A 111 -20.75 4.84 10.42
CA ASP A 111 -21.08 5.28 11.77
C ASP A 111 -19.96 4.97 12.79
N ASN A 112 -18.95 4.19 12.36
CA ASN A 112 -17.81 3.82 13.18
C ASN A 112 -16.48 4.17 12.46
N PRO A 113 -16.08 5.46 12.46
CA PRO A 113 -14.84 5.91 11.86
C PRO A 113 -13.63 5.19 12.45
N LYS A 114 -12.76 4.68 11.59
CA LYS A 114 -11.51 4.04 11.97
C LYS A 114 -10.33 4.96 11.71
N MET A 115 -9.27 4.85 12.52
CA MET A 115 -7.98 5.44 12.24
C MET A 115 -7.19 4.52 11.32
N ILE A 116 -6.88 4.98 10.11
CA ILE A 116 -6.20 4.20 9.08
C ILE A 116 -4.91 4.90 8.68
N VAL A 117 -3.79 4.21 8.78
CA VAL A 117 -2.51 4.66 8.20
C VAL A 117 -2.28 3.91 6.90
N ILE A 118 -2.00 4.64 5.83
CA ILE A 118 -1.70 4.06 4.51
C ILE A 118 -0.27 4.43 4.13
N ASP A 119 0.57 3.42 3.99
CA ASP A 119 1.95 3.52 3.53
C ASP A 119 1.98 3.30 2.02
N TYR A 120 2.41 4.32 1.27
CA TYR A 120 2.44 4.25 -0.19
C TYR A 120 3.41 5.27 -0.79
N GLY A 121 3.86 5.01 -1.99
CA GLY A 121 4.71 5.93 -2.76
C GLY A 121 6.18 5.95 -2.36
N GLY A 122 6.59 5.31 -1.26
CA GLY A 122 7.88 5.40 -0.58
C GLY A 122 9.12 5.23 -1.47
N PRO A 123 9.70 6.30 -2.03
CA PRO A 123 10.95 6.24 -2.77
C PRO A 123 12.15 6.32 -1.84
N ASN A 124 13.28 5.82 -2.32
CA ASN A 124 14.55 6.18 -1.72
C ASN A 124 14.89 7.63 -2.08
N VAL A 125 15.33 8.43 -1.11
CA VAL A 125 15.83 9.79 -1.37
C VAL A 125 17.07 9.77 -2.26
N ALA A 126 17.41 10.90 -2.85
CA ALA A 126 18.53 11.03 -3.81
C ALA A 126 18.42 10.13 -5.04
N LYS A 127 17.24 9.63 -5.36
CA LYS A 127 16.94 8.90 -6.60
C LYS A 127 15.74 9.53 -7.28
N PRO A 128 15.75 9.62 -8.61
CA PRO A 128 14.59 10.11 -9.32
C PRO A 128 13.41 9.15 -9.17
N LEU A 129 12.21 9.71 -9.14
CA LEU A 129 11.01 8.90 -9.29
C LEU A 129 11.01 8.25 -10.69
N HIS A 130 10.69 6.98 -10.71
CA HIS A 130 10.55 6.20 -11.93
C HIS A 130 9.13 5.62 -12.04
N VAL A 131 8.80 5.09 -13.21
CA VAL A 131 7.45 4.56 -13.50
C VAL A 131 6.97 3.52 -12.48
N GLY A 132 7.88 2.82 -11.80
CA GLY A 132 7.54 1.87 -10.73
C GLY A 132 6.88 2.51 -9.52
N HIS A 133 7.20 3.78 -9.20
CA HIS A 133 6.59 4.51 -8.09
C HIS A 133 5.17 5.00 -8.40
N LEU A 134 4.83 5.19 -9.69
CA LEU A 134 3.54 5.67 -10.13
C LEU A 134 2.37 4.83 -9.57
N ARG A 135 2.47 3.51 -9.66
CA ARG A 135 1.40 2.60 -9.21
C ARG A 135 1.14 2.71 -7.71
N SER A 136 2.20 2.68 -6.90
CA SER A 136 2.06 2.84 -5.45
C SER A 136 1.38 4.16 -5.11
N ALA A 137 1.85 5.25 -5.73
CA ALA A 137 1.33 6.59 -5.50
C ALA A 137 -0.17 6.71 -5.85
N ILE A 138 -0.55 6.34 -7.09
CA ILE A 138 -1.93 6.49 -7.57
C ILE A 138 -2.90 5.55 -6.84
N ILE A 139 -2.51 4.30 -6.61
CA ILE A 139 -3.36 3.33 -5.90
C ILE A 139 -3.53 3.75 -4.44
N GLY A 140 -2.43 4.12 -3.76
CA GLY A 140 -2.47 4.55 -2.37
C GLY A 140 -3.30 5.82 -2.18
N GLU A 141 -3.09 6.84 -3.02
CA GLU A 141 -3.88 8.07 -3.01
C GLU A 141 -5.37 7.80 -3.24
N SER A 142 -5.70 6.92 -4.19
CA SER A 142 -7.09 6.53 -4.46
C SER A 142 -7.73 5.86 -3.24
N VAL A 143 -7.02 4.92 -2.60
CA VAL A 143 -7.49 4.24 -1.38
C VAL A 143 -7.67 5.24 -0.24
N LYS A 144 -6.73 6.19 -0.06
CA LYS A 144 -6.84 7.26 0.94
C LYS A 144 -8.09 8.11 0.73
N ARG A 145 -8.30 8.59 -0.50
CA ARG A 145 -9.46 9.44 -0.83
C ARG A 145 -10.78 8.70 -0.64
N ILE A 146 -10.87 7.46 -1.09
CA ILE A 146 -12.07 6.63 -0.92
C ILE A 146 -12.34 6.42 0.58
N ALA A 147 -11.34 6.02 1.37
CA ALA A 147 -11.52 5.79 2.79
C ALA A 147 -11.95 7.06 3.54
N ARG A 148 -11.39 8.22 3.20
CA ARG A 148 -11.82 9.52 3.73
C ARG A 148 -13.26 9.86 3.34
N LYS A 149 -13.61 9.67 2.08
CA LYS A 149 -14.98 9.91 1.60
C LYS A 149 -15.99 9.00 2.31
N MET A 150 -15.58 7.78 2.67
CA MET A 150 -16.38 6.86 3.48
C MET A 150 -16.46 7.22 4.97
N GLY A 151 -15.82 8.31 5.41
CA GLY A 151 -15.91 8.83 6.77
C GLY A 151 -14.86 8.29 7.74
N HIS A 152 -13.79 7.65 7.26
CA HIS A 152 -12.66 7.24 8.11
C HIS A 152 -11.65 8.37 8.32
N ASN A 153 -10.93 8.31 9.45
CA ASN A 153 -9.76 9.14 9.71
C ASN A 153 -8.54 8.49 9.04
N VAL A 154 -7.94 9.13 8.04
CA VAL A 154 -6.88 8.51 7.25
C VAL A 154 -5.65 9.38 7.19
N LEU A 155 -4.49 8.80 7.48
CA LEU A 155 -3.17 9.38 7.27
C LEU A 155 -2.45 8.65 6.14
N GLY A 156 -2.02 9.39 5.13
CA GLY A 156 -1.15 8.89 4.08
C GLY A 156 0.30 9.18 4.42
N ASP A 157 1.12 8.14 4.52
CA ASP A 157 2.55 8.20 4.84
C ASP A 157 3.38 7.78 3.62
N ILE A 158 4.34 8.63 3.23
CA ILE A 158 5.21 8.31 2.09
C ILE A 158 6.30 7.30 2.46
N HIS A 159 6.74 7.27 3.69
CA HIS A 159 7.79 6.42 4.25
C HIS A 159 9.07 6.32 3.39
N LEU A 160 9.92 7.34 3.50
CA LEU A 160 11.12 7.49 2.68
C LEU A 160 12.24 6.51 3.07
N GLY A 161 12.92 5.94 2.07
CA GLY A 161 14.21 5.25 2.28
C GLY A 161 15.33 6.28 2.35
N ASP A 162 15.70 6.70 3.55
CA ASP A 162 16.59 7.84 3.80
C ASP A 162 17.75 7.55 4.75
N TRP A 163 17.89 6.31 5.25
CA TRP A 163 18.80 6.01 6.36
C TRP A 163 19.76 4.84 6.14
N GLY A 164 19.75 4.22 4.98
CA GLY A 164 20.53 3.04 4.67
C GLY A 164 21.90 3.31 4.05
N TYR A 165 22.55 2.21 3.61
CA TYR A 165 23.87 2.19 2.93
C TYR A 165 23.97 3.16 1.77
N GLN A 166 22.87 3.47 1.11
CA GLN A 166 22.85 4.44 0.02
C GLN A 166 23.31 5.85 0.48
N MET A 167 23.04 6.25 1.73
CA MET A 167 23.53 7.53 2.26
C MET A 167 25.06 7.53 2.39
N GLY A 168 25.62 6.43 2.86
CA GLY A 168 27.08 6.27 2.92
C GLY A 168 27.75 6.31 1.54
N LEU A 169 27.13 5.71 0.54
CA LEU A 169 27.59 5.78 -0.86
C LEU A 169 27.64 7.22 -1.37
N ILE A 170 26.56 7.99 -1.15
CA ILE A 170 26.49 9.39 -1.58
C ILE A 170 27.53 10.25 -0.86
N ILE A 171 27.66 10.09 0.47
CA ILE A 171 28.64 10.83 1.28
C ILE A 171 30.07 10.52 0.82
N THR A 172 30.39 9.25 0.55
CA THR A 172 31.71 8.82 0.10
C THR A 172 32.04 9.40 -1.27
N GLU A 173 31.11 9.33 -2.22
CA GLU A 173 31.31 9.89 -3.55
C GLU A 173 31.43 11.42 -3.51
N LEU A 174 30.61 12.08 -2.69
CA LEU A 174 30.72 13.53 -2.52
C LEU A 174 32.04 13.94 -1.92
N LYS A 175 32.59 13.18 -0.97
CA LYS A 175 33.91 13.40 -0.38
C LYS A 175 35.04 13.25 -1.41
N GLU A 176 34.94 12.32 -2.34
CA GLU A 176 35.90 12.17 -3.44
C GLU A 176 35.84 13.33 -4.44
N ARG A 177 34.64 13.79 -4.77
CA ARG A 177 34.41 14.87 -5.75
C ARG A 177 34.74 16.26 -5.19
N LYS A 178 34.43 16.51 -3.92
CA LYS A 178 34.49 17.82 -3.26
C LYS A 178 35.13 17.70 -1.85
N PRO A 179 36.40 17.23 -1.74
CA PRO A 179 37.02 16.94 -0.44
C PRO A 179 37.24 18.20 0.43
N GLU A 180 37.22 19.38 -0.18
CA GLU A 180 37.41 20.67 0.47
C GLU A 180 36.18 21.17 1.25
N LEU A 181 35.04 20.49 1.13
CA LEU A 181 33.82 20.91 1.81
C LEU A 181 33.95 20.78 3.34
N PRO A 182 33.43 21.74 4.11
CA PRO A 182 33.57 21.78 5.57
C PRO A 182 32.94 20.58 6.28
N TYR A 183 32.07 19.84 5.62
CA TYR A 183 31.45 18.63 6.16
C TYR A 183 32.43 17.48 6.40
N PHE A 184 33.59 17.50 5.75
CA PHE A 184 34.62 16.47 5.80
C PHE A 184 35.83 16.86 6.68
N ASP A 185 35.82 18.08 7.22
CA ASP A 185 36.84 18.55 8.17
C ASP A 185 36.40 18.21 9.60
N GLU A 186 37.07 17.27 10.24
CA GLU A 186 36.85 16.86 11.62
C GLU A 186 37.04 17.98 12.64
N ASN A 187 37.84 19.02 12.29
CA ASN A 187 38.11 20.16 13.14
C ASN A 187 37.19 21.34 12.90
N PHE A 188 36.23 21.22 11.98
CA PHE A 188 35.33 22.31 11.66
C PHE A 188 34.39 22.63 12.85
N LYS A 189 34.42 23.89 13.31
CA LYS A 189 33.66 24.38 14.46
C LYS A 189 32.63 25.44 14.09
N GLY A 190 32.54 25.79 12.81
CA GLY A 190 31.58 26.76 12.30
C GLY A 190 30.22 26.19 12.11
N GLU A 191 29.31 27.04 11.64
CA GLU A 191 28.00 26.61 11.13
C GLU A 191 28.16 26.09 9.71
N TYR A 192 27.56 24.94 9.39
CA TYR A 192 27.57 24.41 8.04
C TYR A 192 26.75 25.31 7.10
N PRO A 193 27.14 25.42 5.82
CA PRO A 193 26.42 26.23 4.85
C PRO A 193 24.96 25.86 4.79
N ALA A 194 24.08 26.86 4.69
CA ALA A 194 22.63 26.66 4.58
C ALA A 194 22.22 26.12 3.19
N GLU A 195 23.03 26.45 2.17
CA GLU A 195 22.82 25.96 0.81
C GLU A 195 23.40 24.56 0.63
N ALA A 196 22.67 23.69 -0.06
CA ALA A 196 23.13 22.34 -0.37
C ALA A 196 24.36 22.41 -1.31
N PRO A 197 25.41 21.60 -1.06
CA PRO A 197 26.62 21.59 -1.91
C PRO A 197 26.39 20.83 -3.24
N PHE A 198 25.15 20.48 -3.56
CA PHE A 198 24.72 19.73 -4.74
C PHE A 198 23.28 20.06 -5.12
N THR A 199 22.96 19.82 -6.37
CA THR A 199 21.59 19.84 -6.92
C THR A 199 21.00 18.43 -6.94
N ILE A 200 19.68 18.31 -7.20
CA ILE A 200 19.03 17.01 -7.39
C ILE A 200 19.67 16.24 -8.56
N SER A 201 19.98 16.91 -9.66
CA SER A 201 20.62 16.30 -10.83
C SER A 201 22.02 15.74 -10.51
N GLU A 202 22.80 16.45 -9.69
CA GLU A 202 24.08 15.92 -9.21
C GLU A 202 23.91 14.70 -8.31
N LEU A 203 22.90 14.66 -7.44
CA LEU A 203 22.61 13.48 -6.60
C LEU A 203 22.21 12.26 -7.44
N GLU A 204 21.46 12.47 -8.50
CA GLU A 204 21.06 11.41 -9.45
C GLU A 204 22.26 10.80 -10.19
N GLU A 205 23.35 11.54 -10.33
CA GLU A 205 24.60 11.08 -10.93
C GLU A 205 25.54 10.46 -9.88
N ILE A 206 25.62 11.06 -8.69
CA ILE A 206 26.48 10.63 -7.58
C ILE A 206 26.11 9.19 -7.16
N TYR A 207 24.85 8.90 -6.92
CA TYR A 207 24.45 7.59 -6.40
C TYR A 207 24.76 6.41 -7.34
N PRO A 208 24.39 6.42 -8.63
CA PRO A 208 24.75 5.33 -9.54
C PRO A 208 26.26 5.15 -9.69
N THR A 209 27.03 6.26 -9.72
CA THR A 209 28.48 6.24 -9.78
C THR A 209 29.06 5.55 -8.55
N ALA A 210 28.65 5.96 -7.36
CA ALA A 210 29.09 5.36 -6.10
C ALA A 210 28.71 3.88 -6.00
N SER A 211 27.49 3.54 -6.42
CA SER A 211 27.02 2.15 -6.44
C SER A 211 27.79 1.27 -7.43
N GLY A 212 28.23 1.85 -8.56
CA GLY A 212 29.10 1.17 -9.53
C GLY A 212 30.47 0.90 -8.93
N LYS A 213 31.13 1.94 -8.40
CA LYS A 213 32.44 1.82 -7.75
C LYS A 213 32.46 0.79 -6.62
N ALA A 214 31.44 0.79 -5.76
CA ALA A 214 31.35 -0.12 -4.61
C ALA A 214 31.15 -1.60 -5.01
N LYS A 215 30.76 -1.90 -6.25
CA LYS A 215 30.68 -3.27 -6.77
C LYS A 215 32.02 -3.79 -7.27
N GLU A 216 32.87 -2.91 -7.73
CA GLU A 216 34.15 -3.21 -8.36
C GLU A 216 35.35 -3.03 -7.39
N ASP A 217 35.16 -2.19 -6.35
CA ASP A 217 36.18 -1.82 -5.38
C ASP A 217 35.72 -2.07 -3.96
N GLU A 218 36.31 -3.08 -3.30
CA GLU A 218 35.98 -3.47 -1.93
C GLU A 218 36.37 -2.38 -0.93
N GLU A 219 37.51 -1.69 -1.14
CA GLU A 219 37.95 -0.59 -0.27
C GLU A 219 36.97 0.58 -0.32
N TYR A 220 36.44 0.88 -1.51
CA TYR A 220 35.41 1.90 -1.66
C TYR A 220 34.10 1.48 -0.92
N ARG A 221 33.72 0.21 -1.03
CA ARG A 221 32.55 -0.35 -0.33
C ARG A 221 32.71 -0.22 1.19
N GLU A 222 33.85 -0.58 1.74
CA GLU A 222 34.16 -0.45 3.17
C GLU A 222 34.09 1.02 3.63
N ARG A 223 34.62 1.96 2.85
CA ARG A 223 34.50 3.40 3.15
C ARG A 223 33.04 3.87 3.18
N ALA A 224 32.22 3.39 2.26
CA ALA A 224 30.79 3.73 2.22
C ALA A 224 30.02 3.13 3.40
N LEU A 225 30.35 1.90 3.81
CA LEU A 225 29.79 1.29 5.03
C LEU A 225 30.19 2.07 6.27
N HIS A 226 31.47 2.49 6.36
CA HIS A 226 31.94 3.31 7.47
C HIS A 226 31.27 4.70 7.49
N ALA A 227 31.05 5.32 6.33
CA ALA A 227 30.33 6.58 6.24
C ALA A 227 28.87 6.44 6.70
N THR A 228 28.21 5.33 6.37
CA THR A 228 26.87 4.99 6.86
C THR A 228 26.89 4.89 8.39
N TYR A 229 27.81 4.14 8.93
CA TYR A 229 27.98 3.99 10.39
C TYR A 229 28.18 5.34 11.09
N LEU A 230 29.06 6.20 10.56
CA LEU A 230 29.31 7.52 11.14
C LEU A 230 28.07 8.41 11.09
N LEU A 231 27.30 8.41 9.99
CA LEU A 231 26.05 9.12 9.89
C LEU A 231 25.08 8.64 10.96
N GLN A 232 24.86 7.34 11.09
CA GLN A 232 23.94 6.73 12.03
C GLN A 232 24.34 6.94 13.50
N ASN A 233 25.62 7.21 13.75
CA ASN A 233 26.17 7.57 15.07
C ASN A 233 26.32 9.09 15.29
N GLY A 234 25.68 9.90 14.47
CA GLY A 234 25.56 11.34 14.70
C GLY A 234 26.79 12.18 14.33
N HIS A 235 27.62 11.73 13.35
CA HIS A 235 28.71 12.53 12.83
C HIS A 235 28.20 13.84 12.24
N LYS A 236 28.54 14.97 12.84
CA LYS A 236 27.96 16.30 12.57
C LYS A 236 27.99 16.69 11.08
N GLY A 237 29.13 16.53 10.40
CA GLY A 237 29.24 16.85 8.98
C GLY A 237 28.38 15.97 8.10
N TYR A 238 28.30 14.67 8.40
CA TYR A 238 27.51 13.73 7.61
C TYR A 238 26.00 13.91 7.86
N THR A 239 25.60 14.23 9.08
CA THR A 239 24.23 14.63 9.40
C THR A 239 23.84 15.92 8.67
N ALA A 240 24.72 16.90 8.57
CA ALA A 240 24.48 18.11 7.80
C ALA A 240 24.31 17.82 6.29
N ILE A 241 25.15 16.96 5.70
CA ILE A 241 24.97 16.49 4.31
C ILE A 241 23.62 15.76 4.16
N TRP A 242 23.30 14.87 5.07
CA TRP A 242 22.02 14.14 5.05
C TRP A 242 20.82 15.09 5.08
N ASN A 243 20.86 16.12 5.92
CA ASN A 243 19.81 17.16 5.95
C ASN A 243 19.65 17.86 4.59
N HIS A 244 20.77 18.13 3.89
CA HIS A 244 20.73 18.70 2.54
C HIS A 244 20.13 17.71 1.53
N ILE A 245 20.52 16.43 1.60
CA ILE A 245 19.93 15.37 0.75
C ILE A 245 18.43 15.31 0.95
N MET A 246 17.96 15.30 2.20
CA MET A 246 16.54 15.28 2.54
C MET A 246 15.84 16.52 1.98
N HIS A 247 16.37 17.70 2.23
CA HIS A 247 15.75 18.94 1.77
C HIS A 247 15.60 18.97 0.23
N VAL A 248 16.65 18.67 -0.51
CA VAL A 248 16.65 18.68 -1.98
C VAL A 248 15.72 17.60 -2.51
N SER A 249 15.80 16.38 -1.98
CA SER A 249 14.99 15.25 -2.44
C SER A 249 13.50 15.43 -2.13
N VAL A 250 13.14 15.84 -0.92
CA VAL A 250 11.73 16.03 -0.53
C VAL A 250 11.07 17.14 -1.35
N ASN A 251 11.79 18.23 -1.64
CA ASN A 251 11.26 19.30 -2.48
C ASN A 251 10.98 18.82 -3.91
N ASP A 252 11.89 18.02 -4.49
CA ASP A 252 11.67 17.43 -5.81
C ASP A 252 10.51 16.41 -5.80
N LEU A 253 10.45 15.54 -4.79
CA LEU A 253 9.37 14.58 -4.63
C LEU A 253 8.00 15.26 -4.51
N LYS A 254 7.90 16.32 -3.70
CA LYS A 254 6.66 17.11 -3.56
C LYS A 254 6.18 17.67 -4.88
N LYS A 255 7.10 18.22 -5.70
CA LYS A 255 6.78 18.73 -7.04
C LYS A 255 6.24 17.62 -7.95
N ASN A 256 6.93 16.47 -7.97
CA ASN A 256 6.56 15.34 -8.82
C ASN A 256 5.21 14.71 -8.41
N TYR A 257 4.96 14.55 -7.11
CA TYR A 257 3.68 14.03 -6.62
C TYR A 257 2.53 15.02 -6.82
N ALA A 258 2.77 16.33 -6.70
CA ALA A 258 1.78 17.34 -7.01
C ALA A 258 1.31 17.26 -8.48
N ASN A 259 2.21 16.98 -9.43
CA ASN A 259 1.87 16.76 -10.84
C ASN A 259 0.94 15.55 -11.06
N LEU A 260 0.95 14.58 -10.13
CA LEU A 260 0.06 13.42 -10.12
C LEU A 260 -1.20 13.65 -9.29
N ASN A 261 -1.37 14.83 -8.70
CA ASN A 261 -2.43 15.11 -7.72
C ASN A 261 -2.40 14.10 -6.54
N VAL A 262 -1.21 13.74 -6.08
CA VAL A 262 -0.93 12.87 -4.93
C VAL A 262 -0.39 13.72 -3.81
N ASP A 263 -0.93 13.56 -2.60
CA ASP A 263 -0.52 14.28 -1.41
C ASP A 263 -0.36 13.34 -0.21
N PHE A 264 0.57 13.67 0.70
CA PHE A 264 0.85 12.90 1.90
C PHE A 264 0.68 13.77 3.14
N ASP A 265 0.09 13.18 4.16
CA ASP A 265 -0.05 13.82 5.47
C ASP A 265 1.25 13.72 6.27
N LEU A 266 1.97 12.61 6.09
CA LEU A 266 3.20 12.29 6.77
C LEU A 266 4.34 12.12 5.76
N TRP A 267 5.45 12.78 6.04
CA TRP A 267 6.71 12.70 5.31
C TRP A 267 7.77 12.08 6.22
N LYS A 268 7.47 10.86 6.68
CA LYS A 268 8.35 10.08 7.54
C LYS A 268 9.32 9.23 6.72
N GLY A 269 10.35 8.71 7.36
CA GLY A 269 11.33 7.82 6.75
C GLY A 269 11.88 6.79 7.72
N GLU A 270 12.79 5.96 7.22
CA GLU A 270 13.51 4.97 8.03
C GLU A 270 14.25 5.62 9.20
N SER A 271 14.75 6.87 9.01
CA SER A 271 15.44 7.64 10.05
C SER A 271 14.57 7.97 11.24
N ASP A 272 13.27 8.23 11.03
CA ASP A 272 12.31 8.50 12.11
C ASP A 272 12.09 7.28 13.02
N ALA A 273 12.20 6.07 12.47
CA ALA A 273 12.03 4.83 13.20
C ALA A 273 13.29 4.41 13.99
N GLN A 274 14.46 5.01 13.70
CA GLN A 274 15.73 4.62 14.29
C GLN A 274 15.75 4.66 15.81
N ALA A 275 15.10 5.65 16.42
CA ALA A 275 15.05 5.80 17.88
C ALA A 275 14.32 4.66 18.60
N TYR A 276 13.41 3.97 17.92
CA TYR A 276 12.61 2.86 18.48
C TYR A 276 13.32 1.51 18.43
N ILE A 277 14.37 1.38 17.60
CA ILE A 277 15.04 0.09 17.35
C ILE A 277 15.71 -0.50 18.61
N PRO A 278 16.51 0.26 19.40
CA PRO A 278 17.23 -0.31 20.54
C PRO A 278 16.28 -0.92 21.58
N ASP A 279 15.29 -0.18 22.01
CA ASP A 279 14.32 -0.60 23.04
C ASP A 279 13.45 -1.75 22.53
N MET A 280 13.05 -1.72 21.26
CA MET A 280 12.32 -2.82 20.62
C MET A 280 13.15 -4.11 20.65
N ILE A 281 14.42 -4.06 20.21
CA ILE A 281 15.29 -5.25 20.19
C ILE A 281 15.52 -5.79 21.59
N GLU A 282 15.79 -4.92 22.58
CA GLU A 282 15.98 -5.31 23.97
C GLU A 282 14.73 -6.03 24.50
N ARG A 283 13.55 -5.46 24.29
CA ARG A 283 12.27 -6.06 24.68
C ARG A 283 12.08 -7.43 24.05
N LEU A 284 12.29 -7.56 22.73
CA LEU A 284 12.09 -8.81 22.00
C LEU A 284 13.02 -9.93 22.49
N LYS A 285 14.28 -9.60 22.84
CA LYS A 285 15.23 -10.53 23.46
C LYS A 285 14.79 -10.94 24.86
N LYS A 286 14.43 -9.97 25.71
CA LYS A 286 14.04 -10.20 27.11
C LYS A 286 12.78 -11.04 27.24
N GLU A 287 11.82 -10.82 26.35
CA GLU A 287 10.54 -11.56 26.34
C GLU A 287 10.66 -12.93 25.64
N GLY A 288 11.81 -13.24 25.04
CA GLY A 288 12.06 -14.53 24.39
C GLY A 288 11.41 -14.70 23.00
N PHE A 289 10.96 -13.60 22.38
CA PHE A 289 10.42 -13.63 21.01
C PHE A 289 11.52 -13.74 19.97
N ALA A 290 12.69 -13.16 20.23
CA ALA A 290 13.83 -13.17 19.34
C ALA A 290 14.96 -14.05 19.89
N HIS A 291 15.57 -14.84 19.00
CA HIS A 291 16.70 -15.71 19.30
C HIS A 291 17.78 -15.60 18.23
N VAL A 292 18.98 -16.10 18.53
CA VAL A 292 20.10 -16.11 17.57
C VAL A 292 20.03 -17.37 16.72
N ASP A 293 20.04 -17.20 15.41
CA ASP A 293 20.13 -18.25 14.41
C ASP A 293 21.22 -17.87 13.39
N ASP A 294 22.21 -18.74 13.17
CA ASP A 294 23.40 -18.47 12.34
C ASP A 294 24.06 -17.11 12.58
N GLY A 295 24.09 -16.68 13.86
CA GLY A 295 24.66 -15.39 14.29
C GLY A 295 23.74 -14.18 14.09
N ALA A 296 22.63 -14.31 13.38
CA ALA A 296 21.64 -13.26 13.22
C ALA A 296 20.55 -13.36 14.31
N LEU A 297 19.93 -12.24 14.67
CA LEU A 297 18.77 -12.21 15.55
C LEU A 297 17.49 -12.31 14.73
N VAL A 298 16.65 -13.29 15.01
CA VAL A 298 15.46 -13.62 14.22
C VAL A 298 14.24 -13.84 15.10
N ILE A 299 13.05 -13.71 14.48
CA ILE A 299 11.74 -14.08 15.06
C ILE A 299 11.12 -15.14 14.17
N ASP A 300 10.80 -16.32 14.73
CA ASP A 300 10.06 -17.36 14.01
C ASP A 300 8.63 -16.90 13.73
N VAL A 301 8.25 -16.99 12.45
CA VAL A 301 6.95 -16.53 11.94
C VAL A 301 6.17 -17.63 11.21
N GLN A 302 6.69 -18.86 11.21
CA GLN A 302 6.00 -20.02 10.65
C GLN A 302 4.73 -20.32 11.44
N GLU A 303 3.63 -20.59 10.74
CA GLU A 303 2.34 -21.00 11.31
C GLU A 303 1.98 -22.43 10.88
N GLU A 304 1.21 -23.14 11.70
CA GLU A 304 0.76 -24.51 11.41
C GLU A 304 -0.07 -24.61 10.10
N SER A 305 -0.73 -23.53 9.72
CA SER A 305 -1.54 -23.43 8.50
C SER A 305 -0.72 -23.29 7.22
N ASP A 306 0.58 -23.01 7.32
CA ASP A 306 1.43 -22.77 6.16
C ASP A 306 1.65 -24.05 5.34
N THR A 307 1.41 -23.95 4.04
CA THR A 307 1.66 -25.03 3.08
C THR A 307 3.09 -25.04 2.54
N LYS A 308 3.85 -23.96 2.83
CA LYS A 308 5.25 -23.77 2.45
C LYS A 308 6.02 -23.26 3.66
N GLU A 309 7.32 -23.54 3.68
CA GLU A 309 8.22 -22.96 4.67
C GLU A 309 8.27 -21.43 4.53
N ILE A 310 8.05 -20.73 5.65
CA ILE A 310 8.20 -19.29 5.77
C ILE A 310 9.46 -19.01 6.59
N PRO A 311 10.52 -18.43 6.01
CA PRO A 311 11.74 -18.12 6.75
C PRO A 311 11.48 -17.18 7.93
N PRO A 312 12.26 -17.26 9.01
CA PRO A 312 12.16 -16.34 10.13
C PRO A 312 12.29 -14.87 9.69
N CYS A 313 11.66 -13.98 10.43
CA CYS A 313 11.86 -12.54 10.26
C CYS A 313 13.18 -12.13 10.89
N MET A 314 14.16 -11.77 10.06
CA MET A 314 15.47 -11.29 10.54
C MET A 314 15.37 -9.85 11.02
N ILE A 315 15.78 -9.58 12.26
CA ILE A 315 15.71 -8.26 12.88
C ILE A 315 17.08 -7.65 13.20
N GLN A 316 18.16 -8.43 13.16
CA GLN A 316 19.52 -7.92 13.30
C GLN A 316 20.51 -8.90 12.64
N LYS A 317 21.45 -8.38 11.86
CA LYS A 317 22.53 -9.19 11.30
C LYS A 317 23.53 -9.62 12.35
N SER A 318 24.40 -10.57 12.02
CA SER A 318 25.49 -11.04 12.87
C SER A 318 26.49 -9.96 13.27
N ASP A 319 26.65 -8.91 12.43
CA ASP A 319 27.49 -7.74 12.70
C ASP A 319 26.75 -6.64 13.52
N GLY A 320 25.50 -6.87 13.92
CA GLY A 320 24.69 -5.93 14.67
C GLY A 320 23.91 -4.94 13.81
N ALA A 321 24.06 -4.95 12.49
CA ALA A 321 23.38 -4.02 11.61
C ALA A 321 21.88 -4.31 11.51
N SER A 322 21.08 -3.24 11.38
CA SER A 322 19.65 -3.29 11.11
C SER A 322 19.36 -3.67 9.65
N LEU A 323 18.17 -4.20 9.42
CA LEU A 323 17.64 -4.63 8.13
C LEU A 323 16.29 -3.96 7.87
N TYR A 324 15.73 -4.15 6.67
CA TYR A 324 14.37 -3.69 6.37
C TYR A 324 13.34 -4.23 7.36
N GLY A 325 13.42 -5.50 7.77
CA GLY A 325 12.53 -6.06 8.79
C GLY A 325 12.63 -5.33 10.13
N THR A 326 13.82 -4.85 10.50
CA THR A 326 14.04 -4.07 11.74
C THR A 326 13.36 -2.72 11.66
N THR A 327 13.60 -1.99 10.58
CA THR A 327 13.03 -0.64 10.38
C THR A 327 11.52 -0.70 10.22
N ASP A 328 10.97 -1.69 9.51
CA ASP A 328 9.52 -1.85 9.36
C ASP A 328 8.82 -2.17 10.69
N LEU A 329 9.42 -3.04 11.54
CA LEU A 329 8.88 -3.30 12.88
C LEU A 329 8.97 -2.05 13.77
N ALA A 330 10.07 -1.31 13.73
CA ALA A 330 10.23 -0.06 14.47
C ALA A 330 9.25 1.03 13.98
N THR A 331 8.99 1.09 12.67
CA THR A 331 7.96 1.96 12.10
C THR A 331 6.57 1.59 12.59
N LEU A 332 6.28 0.30 12.75
CA LEU A 332 5.01 -0.14 13.35
C LEU A 332 4.92 0.26 14.83
N VAL A 333 6.01 0.18 15.61
CA VAL A 333 6.05 0.72 16.98
C VAL A 333 5.69 2.20 16.98
N GLN A 334 6.39 3.01 16.16
CA GLN A 334 6.11 4.43 16.03
C GLN A 334 4.65 4.72 15.66
N ARG A 335 4.11 4.02 14.65
CA ARG A 335 2.73 4.24 14.19
C ARG A 335 1.70 3.91 15.26
N VAL A 336 1.95 2.86 16.06
CA VAL A 336 1.06 2.49 17.19
C VAL A 336 1.13 3.54 18.29
N GLU A 337 2.32 4.02 18.63
CA GLU A 337 2.50 5.03 19.69
C GLU A 337 1.94 6.40 19.29
N ASP A 338 2.20 6.84 18.03
CA ASP A 338 1.84 8.18 17.58
C ASP A 338 0.36 8.30 17.18
N TYR A 339 -0.21 7.24 16.54
CA TYR A 339 -1.50 7.35 15.85
C TYR A 339 -2.56 6.36 16.33
N HIS A 340 -2.21 5.33 17.10
CA HIS A 340 -3.12 4.27 17.56
C HIS A 340 -4.05 3.74 16.45
N PRO A 341 -3.50 3.22 15.33
CA PRO A 341 -4.30 2.88 14.16
C PRO A 341 -5.16 1.64 14.40
N ASP A 342 -6.42 1.69 13.93
CA ASP A 342 -7.25 0.49 13.78
C ASP A 342 -6.77 -0.37 12.60
N LYS A 343 -6.11 0.27 11.62
CA LYS A 343 -5.66 -0.40 10.41
C LYS A 343 -4.44 0.28 9.81
N VAL A 344 -3.47 -0.54 9.39
CA VAL A 344 -2.31 -0.09 8.61
C VAL A 344 -2.31 -0.81 7.27
N ILE A 345 -2.27 -0.06 6.18
CA ILE A 345 -2.30 -0.57 4.80
C ILE A 345 -0.98 -0.24 4.13
N TYR A 346 -0.32 -1.24 3.54
CA TYR A 346 0.89 -1.07 2.74
C TYR A 346 0.57 -1.31 1.27
N VAL A 347 0.80 -0.28 0.44
CA VAL A 347 0.55 -0.32 -1.02
C VAL A 347 1.88 -0.41 -1.75
N VAL A 348 2.33 -1.62 -2.01
CA VAL A 348 3.68 -1.93 -2.48
C VAL A 348 3.69 -2.98 -3.60
N ASP A 349 4.83 -3.17 -4.25
CA ASP A 349 5.01 -4.19 -5.28
C ASP A 349 4.77 -5.60 -4.71
N LYS A 350 3.99 -6.41 -5.43
CA LYS A 350 3.64 -7.78 -5.00
C LYS A 350 4.85 -8.68 -4.72
N ARG A 351 6.00 -8.38 -5.29
CA ARG A 351 7.25 -9.11 -5.01
C ARG A 351 7.71 -9.02 -3.56
N GLN A 352 7.22 -8.03 -2.79
CA GLN A 352 7.51 -7.86 -1.37
C GLN A 352 6.55 -8.62 -0.44
N GLU A 353 5.61 -9.41 -0.98
CA GLU A 353 4.57 -10.10 -0.20
C GLU A 353 5.14 -10.95 0.93
N LEU A 354 6.19 -11.75 0.67
CA LEU A 354 6.82 -12.60 1.68
C LEU A 354 7.41 -11.75 2.83
N HIS A 355 8.08 -10.66 2.52
CA HIS A 355 8.62 -9.74 3.51
C HIS A 355 7.53 -9.19 4.43
N PHE A 356 6.40 -8.72 3.87
CA PHE A 356 5.30 -8.21 4.68
C PHE A 356 4.56 -9.31 5.46
N VAL A 357 4.49 -10.54 4.95
CA VAL A 357 4.01 -11.69 5.74
C VAL A 357 4.88 -11.88 6.98
N GLN A 358 6.21 -11.85 6.83
CA GLN A 358 7.14 -11.99 7.95
C GLN A 358 7.00 -10.84 8.97
N VAL A 359 6.99 -9.59 8.50
CA VAL A 359 6.83 -8.39 9.35
C VAL A 359 5.51 -8.39 10.10
N PHE A 360 4.39 -8.67 9.41
CA PHE A 360 3.06 -8.66 10.04
C PHE A 360 2.90 -9.75 11.09
N ARG A 361 3.37 -10.95 10.80
CA ARG A 361 3.35 -12.05 11.76
C ARG A 361 4.25 -11.78 12.97
N ALA A 362 5.46 -11.26 12.73
CA ALA A 362 6.36 -10.85 13.81
C ALA A 362 5.71 -9.77 14.69
N ALA A 363 5.14 -8.72 14.09
CA ALA A 363 4.50 -7.62 14.80
C ALA A 363 3.30 -8.09 15.65
N LYS A 364 2.48 -9.01 15.14
CA LYS A 364 1.34 -9.59 15.86
C LYS A 364 1.78 -10.52 16.98
N LYS A 365 2.70 -11.45 16.68
CA LYS A 365 3.23 -12.44 17.65
C LYS A 365 3.88 -11.76 18.84
N THR A 366 4.58 -10.66 18.62
CA THR A 366 5.35 -9.94 19.64
C THR A 366 4.56 -8.84 20.35
N GLY A 367 3.30 -8.62 19.96
CA GLY A 367 2.49 -7.54 20.51
C GLY A 367 2.99 -6.13 20.20
N ILE A 368 3.87 -5.96 19.20
CA ILE A 368 4.24 -4.64 18.66
C ILE A 368 2.98 -3.93 18.15
N VAL A 369 2.11 -4.68 17.51
CA VAL A 369 0.82 -4.17 17.05
C VAL A 369 -0.30 -4.87 17.85
N PRO A 370 -1.26 -4.12 18.39
CA PRO A 370 -2.44 -4.68 19.08
C PRO A 370 -3.16 -5.74 18.22
N SER A 371 -3.76 -6.72 18.88
CA SER A 371 -4.44 -7.83 18.19
C SER A 371 -5.57 -7.35 17.27
N GLU A 372 -6.29 -6.30 17.69
CA GLU A 372 -7.41 -5.67 17.00
C GLU A 372 -6.99 -4.81 15.79
N THR A 373 -5.77 -4.30 15.76
CA THR A 373 -5.27 -3.50 14.63
C THR A 373 -5.07 -4.39 13.40
N GLU A 374 -5.74 -4.08 12.31
CA GLU A 374 -5.58 -4.83 11.04
C GLU A 374 -4.32 -4.38 10.29
N LEU A 375 -3.45 -5.32 9.92
CA LEU A 375 -2.35 -5.09 9.00
C LEU A 375 -2.71 -5.63 7.62
N LYS A 376 -2.65 -4.80 6.59
CA LYS A 376 -3.09 -5.15 5.24
C LYS A 376 -2.03 -4.86 4.20
N PHE A 377 -1.66 -5.90 3.45
CA PHE A 377 -0.83 -5.80 2.26
C PHE A 377 -1.71 -5.66 1.02
N LEU A 378 -1.50 -4.60 0.24
CA LEU A 378 -2.10 -4.38 -1.07
C LEU A 378 -1.00 -4.40 -2.13
N GLY A 379 -0.73 -5.62 -2.63
CA GLY A 379 0.30 -5.83 -3.64
C GLY A 379 -0.21 -5.50 -5.04
N PHE A 380 0.55 -4.68 -5.79
CA PHE A 380 0.31 -4.42 -7.21
C PHE A 380 1.38 -5.09 -8.08
N GLY A 381 1.01 -5.41 -9.33
CA GLY A 381 1.94 -6.02 -10.28
C GLY A 381 2.93 -5.02 -10.87
N THR A 382 4.07 -5.53 -11.38
CA THR A 382 5.07 -4.72 -12.11
C THR A 382 4.50 -4.16 -13.41
N MET A 383 4.98 -2.98 -13.81
CA MET A 383 4.77 -2.50 -15.17
C MET A 383 5.75 -3.22 -16.10
N ASN A 384 5.21 -3.92 -17.08
CA ASN A 384 6.01 -4.67 -18.04
C ASN A 384 6.01 -3.98 -19.40
N GLY A 385 7.13 -4.08 -20.12
CA GLY A 385 7.24 -3.71 -21.50
C GLY A 385 6.49 -4.69 -22.43
N LYS A 386 6.53 -4.44 -23.73
CA LYS A 386 5.91 -5.31 -24.76
C LYS A 386 6.48 -6.73 -24.75
N ASP A 387 7.68 -6.92 -24.23
CA ASP A 387 8.36 -8.22 -24.09
C ASP A 387 7.95 -9.00 -22.82
N GLY A 388 7.01 -8.48 -22.04
CA GLY A 388 6.54 -9.06 -20.78
C GLY A 388 7.51 -8.92 -19.59
N LYS A 389 8.67 -8.29 -19.79
CA LYS A 389 9.66 -8.03 -18.73
C LYS A 389 9.41 -6.67 -18.08
N PRO A 390 9.90 -6.45 -16.84
CA PRO A 390 9.81 -5.14 -16.20
C PRO A 390 10.31 -4.03 -17.12
N PHE A 391 9.52 -2.96 -17.20
CA PHE A 391 9.78 -1.84 -18.11
C PHE A 391 11.16 -1.24 -17.85
N LYS A 392 11.97 -1.16 -18.93
CA LYS A 392 13.28 -0.50 -18.92
C LYS A 392 13.35 0.46 -20.09
N THR A 393 14.10 1.54 -19.95
CA THR A 393 14.39 2.43 -21.09
C THR A 393 15.26 1.71 -22.12
N ARG A 394 15.30 2.21 -23.37
CA ARG A 394 16.14 1.68 -24.46
C ARG A 394 17.63 1.68 -24.11
N GLU A 395 18.06 2.56 -23.19
CA GLU A 395 19.44 2.72 -22.72
C GLU A 395 19.74 1.87 -21.45
N GLY A 396 18.81 0.98 -21.03
CA GLY A 396 19.03 0.08 -19.89
C GLY A 396 18.67 0.67 -18.51
N GLY A 397 18.23 1.93 -18.44
CA GLY A 397 17.72 2.59 -17.23
C GLY A 397 16.21 2.38 -17.04
N VAL A 398 15.69 2.81 -15.89
CA VAL A 398 14.25 2.91 -15.65
C VAL A 398 13.78 4.30 -16.10
N MET A 399 12.67 4.40 -16.85
CA MET A 399 12.14 5.69 -17.30
C MET A 399 11.78 6.56 -16.11
N ARG A 400 12.25 7.82 -16.09
CA ARG A 400 11.85 8.82 -15.11
C ARG A 400 10.35 9.09 -15.23
N LEU A 401 9.70 9.23 -14.10
CA LEU A 401 8.26 9.50 -14.07
C LEU A 401 7.91 10.84 -14.74
N GLU A 402 8.72 11.86 -14.54
CA GLU A 402 8.57 13.19 -15.14
C GLU A 402 8.55 13.12 -16.67
N ASN A 403 9.45 12.34 -17.28
CA ASN A 403 9.49 12.18 -18.75
C ASN A 403 8.24 11.47 -19.27
N LEU A 404 7.77 10.42 -18.57
CA LEU A 404 6.55 9.72 -18.95
C LEU A 404 5.33 10.67 -18.90
N ILE A 405 5.23 11.49 -17.87
CA ILE A 405 4.14 12.45 -17.74
C ILE A 405 4.20 13.48 -18.87
N ALA A 406 5.39 14.02 -19.18
CA ALA A 406 5.58 14.98 -20.27
C ALA A 406 5.21 14.38 -21.63
N GLU A 407 5.66 13.17 -21.95
CA GLU A 407 5.30 12.46 -23.19
C GLU A 407 3.76 12.28 -23.32
N ILE A 408 3.08 11.89 -22.24
CA ILE A 408 1.62 11.74 -22.26
C ILE A 408 0.92 13.09 -22.46
N GLN A 409 1.41 14.15 -21.83
CA GLN A 409 0.84 15.49 -21.97
C GLN A 409 1.03 16.06 -23.39
N GLU A 410 2.13 15.74 -24.06
CA GLU A 410 2.38 16.15 -25.45
C GLU A 410 1.48 15.42 -26.45
N GLU A 411 1.08 14.18 -26.15
CA GLU A 411 0.20 13.39 -27.02
C GLU A 411 -1.30 13.68 -26.81
N MET A 412 -1.68 14.34 -25.74
CA MET A 412 -3.08 14.72 -25.43
C MET A 412 -3.47 16.08 -26.02
#